data_80333e0222b3b977dd8693547f97bc8f
#
_entry.id   80333e0222b3b977dd8693547f97bc8f
#
_cell.length_a   1.000
_cell.length_b   1.000
_cell.length_c   1.000
_cell.angle_alpha   90.00
_cell.angle_beta   90.00
_cell.angle_gamma   90.00
#
_symmetry.space_group_name_H-M   'P 1'
#
loop_
_entity.id
_entity.type
_entity.pdbx_description
1 polymer ?
#
loop_
_entity_poly.entity_id
_entity_poly.type
_entity_poly.pdbx_seq_one_letter_code
_entity_poly.pdbx_strand_id
1 'polypeptide(L)'
;MLALFTYVIQVLLAVVVGTAAGIVVARLIRGHRQRRRARLAAGPRRALLAFVADNGEEGSHDLVAIPEDAWRAAEPHALALLGKLRGEAHLGLVSVFLRRGIARTAMIRLRSRSRVRRARAAQVLGDLELRQAVPELCRLLEDRHAEVRVVAVRALGRIGDPAAAWRIIASLDRSDPLPSLLASHTLVQLGADAEVTISAALDHPQARVRAVCLDALGLLGATASVDRIARRLKEDTHLVVRVAAATALGKLGTRSALEPLTLALHHSRPTPLRATAARALGDLGAPKAVPTLAGLLDDDAFAVAHE
;
A
#
# COMPACT_ATOMS: atom_id res chain seq x y z
N MET A 1 -35.84 51.24 -17.06
CA MET A 1 -35.94 49.76 -16.99
C MET A 1 -35.27 49.10 -18.18
N LEU A 2 -35.66 49.37 -19.44
CA LEU A 2 -35.07 48.76 -20.66
C LEU A 2 -33.55 49.03 -20.78
N ALA A 3 -33.07 50.26 -20.57
CA ALA A 3 -31.64 50.59 -20.64
C ALA A 3 -30.77 49.79 -19.63
N LEU A 4 -31.28 49.59 -18.41
CA LEU A 4 -30.58 48.79 -17.39
C LEU A 4 -30.49 47.30 -17.79
N PHE A 5 -31.58 46.79 -18.35
CA PHE A 5 -31.63 45.40 -18.82
C PHE A 5 -30.67 45.15 -19.99
N THR A 6 -30.59 46.09 -20.97
CA THR A 6 -29.65 46.03 -22.06
C THR A 6 -28.21 46.06 -21.62
N TYR A 7 -27.89 46.93 -20.63
CA TYR A 7 -26.55 47.02 -20.04
C TYR A 7 -26.14 45.76 -19.33
N VAL A 8 -27.03 45.11 -18.53
CA VAL A 8 -26.78 43.86 -17.86
C VAL A 8 -26.50 42.75 -18.86
N ILE A 9 -27.28 42.67 -19.98
CA ILE A 9 -27.04 41.66 -21.01
C ILE A 9 -25.68 41.87 -21.69
N GLN A 10 -25.30 43.13 -22.00
CA GLN A 10 -23.97 43.40 -22.58
C GLN A 10 -22.83 43.01 -21.69
N VAL A 11 -22.93 43.30 -20.37
CA VAL A 11 -21.91 42.89 -19.39
C VAL A 11 -21.84 41.38 -19.28
N LEU A 12 -22.97 40.68 -19.19
CA LEU A 12 -23.01 39.22 -19.18
C LEU A 12 -22.38 38.60 -20.43
N LEU A 13 -22.74 39.16 -21.63
CA LEU A 13 -22.16 38.69 -22.89
C LEU A 13 -20.64 38.91 -22.94
N ALA A 14 -20.15 40.07 -22.49
CA ALA A 14 -18.71 40.36 -22.40
C ALA A 14 -17.99 39.40 -21.47
N VAL A 15 -18.57 39.06 -20.31
CA VAL A 15 -18.01 38.06 -19.37
C VAL A 15 -17.98 36.68 -19.99
N VAL A 16 -19.05 36.24 -20.66
CA VAL A 16 -19.11 34.95 -21.34
C VAL A 16 -18.08 34.86 -22.48
N VAL A 17 -17.97 35.89 -23.31
CA VAL A 17 -16.96 35.92 -24.38
C VAL A 17 -15.54 35.97 -23.82
N GLY A 18 -15.30 36.74 -22.77
CA GLY A 18 -14.00 36.81 -22.12
C GLY A 18 -13.58 35.49 -21.47
N THR A 19 -14.51 34.82 -20.80
CA THR A 19 -14.23 33.48 -20.20
C THR A 19 -14.01 32.41 -21.28
N ALA A 20 -14.80 32.41 -22.36
CA ALA A 20 -14.62 31.50 -23.48
C ALA A 20 -13.26 31.71 -24.18
N ALA A 21 -12.89 32.95 -24.45
CA ALA A 21 -11.57 33.31 -25.00
C ALA A 21 -10.42 32.84 -24.06
N GLY A 22 -10.55 33.07 -22.75
CA GLY A 22 -9.60 32.62 -21.74
C GLY A 22 -9.42 31.10 -21.73
N ILE A 23 -10.53 30.35 -21.84
CA ILE A 23 -10.49 28.87 -21.93
C ILE A 23 -9.79 28.42 -23.21
N VAL A 24 -10.09 29.03 -24.36
CA VAL A 24 -9.45 28.71 -25.65
C VAL A 24 -7.94 28.97 -25.59
N VAL A 25 -7.53 30.15 -25.13
CA VAL A 25 -6.11 30.49 -24.97
C VAL A 25 -5.40 29.54 -24.02
N ALA A 26 -6.00 29.21 -22.88
CA ALA A 26 -5.45 28.26 -21.93
C ALA A 26 -5.36 26.82 -22.53
N ARG A 27 -6.31 26.45 -23.41
CA ARG A 27 -6.28 25.17 -24.14
C ARG A 27 -5.16 25.13 -25.18
N LEU A 28 -5.00 26.20 -25.96
CA LEU A 28 -3.92 26.35 -26.94
C LEU A 28 -2.54 26.32 -26.30
N ILE A 29 -2.34 27.07 -25.22
CA ILE A 29 -1.08 27.07 -24.46
C ILE A 29 -0.77 25.68 -23.88
N ARG A 30 -1.78 25.02 -23.32
CA ARG A 30 -1.62 23.63 -22.82
C ARG A 30 -1.28 22.66 -23.95
N GLY A 31 -1.97 22.73 -25.06
CA GLY A 31 -1.71 21.90 -26.25
C GLY A 31 -0.31 22.11 -26.80
N HIS A 32 0.15 23.38 -26.93
CA HIS A 32 1.50 23.67 -27.38
C HIS A 32 2.57 23.14 -26.40
N ARG A 33 2.40 23.34 -25.10
CA ARG A 33 3.28 22.80 -24.07
C ARG A 33 3.32 21.27 -24.07
N GLN A 34 2.18 20.61 -24.27
CA GLN A 34 2.11 19.15 -24.38
C GLN A 34 2.84 18.62 -25.61
N ARG A 35 2.63 19.24 -26.78
CA ARG A 35 3.34 18.87 -28.03
C ARG A 35 4.85 19.06 -27.90
N ARG A 36 5.30 20.17 -27.32
CA ARG A 36 6.73 20.42 -27.06
C ARG A 36 7.30 19.37 -26.11
N ARG A 37 6.63 19.06 -25.00
CA ARG A 37 7.03 18.00 -24.07
C ARG A 37 7.08 16.64 -24.74
N ALA A 38 6.08 16.30 -25.56
CA ALA A 38 6.06 15.03 -26.27
C ALA A 38 7.24 14.89 -27.26
N ARG A 39 7.59 15.96 -27.99
CA ARG A 39 8.77 15.98 -28.88
C ARG A 39 10.06 15.81 -28.10
N LEU A 40 10.25 16.55 -26.99
CA LEU A 40 11.42 16.44 -26.14
C LEU A 40 11.54 15.03 -25.48
N ALA A 41 10.41 14.39 -25.16
CA ALA A 41 10.39 13.08 -24.55
C ALA A 41 10.60 11.92 -25.56
N ALA A 42 10.50 12.15 -26.86
CA ALA A 42 10.53 11.08 -27.87
C ALA A 42 11.88 10.34 -27.92
N GLY A 43 12.99 11.06 -27.92
CA GLY A 43 14.35 10.48 -27.85
C GLY A 43 14.58 9.69 -26.56
N PRO A 44 14.42 10.33 -25.38
CA PRO A 44 14.55 9.65 -24.10
C PRO A 44 13.65 8.43 -23.91
N ARG A 45 12.42 8.45 -24.44
CA ARG A 45 11.51 7.29 -24.40
C ARG A 45 12.06 6.10 -25.21
N ARG A 46 12.65 6.36 -26.38
CA ARG A 46 13.29 5.31 -27.18
C ARG A 46 14.48 4.72 -26.43
N ALA A 47 15.31 5.57 -25.82
CA ALA A 47 16.46 5.14 -25.02
C ALA A 47 16.00 4.30 -23.80
N LEU A 48 14.92 4.71 -23.11
CA LEU A 48 14.33 3.93 -22.00
C LEU A 48 13.78 2.57 -22.47
N LEU A 49 13.14 2.52 -23.64
CA LEU A 49 12.64 1.25 -24.19
C LEU A 49 13.78 0.34 -24.63
N ALA A 50 14.83 0.86 -25.24
CA ALA A 50 16.03 0.11 -25.59
C ALA A 50 16.70 -0.47 -24.33
N PHE A 51 16.88 0.36 -23.29
CA PHE A 51 17.41 -0.05 -21.99
C PHE A 51 16.61 -1.20 -21.36
N VAL A 52 15.27 -1.13 -21.44
CA VAL A 52 14.39 -2.21 -20.91
C VAL A 52 14.48 -3.47 -21.77
N ALA A 53 14.55 -3.32 -23.10
CA ALA A 53 14.66 -4.46 -24.02
C ALA A 53 15.96 -5.25 -23.84
N ASP A 54 17.04 -4.56 -23.44
CA ASP A 54 18.35 -5.13 -23.15
C ASP A 54 18.53 -5.54 -21.67
N ASN A 55 17.44 -5.67 -20.95
CA ASN A 55 17.40 -6.02 -19.52
C ASN A 55 18.25 -5.12 -18.60
N GLY A 56 18.61 -3.92 -19.07
CA GLY A 56 19.39 -2.94 -18.31
C GLY A 56 20.92 -3.14 -18.34
N GLU A 57 21.41 -4.08 -19.14
CA GLU A 57 22.85 -4.38 -19.23
C GLU A 57 23.61 -3.22 -19.90
N GLU A 58 23.08 -2.68 -20.98
CA GLU A 58 23.66 -1.54 -21.69
C GLU A 58 22.77 -0.30 -21.61
N GLY A 59 23.33 0.88 -21.83
CA GLY A 59 22.55 2.13 -21.99
C GLY A 59 22.26 2.92 -20.69
N SER A 60 22.65 2.45 -19.51
CA SER A 60 22.49 3.25 -18.28
C SER A 60 23.27 4.57 -18.34
N HIS A 61 24.43 4.57 -19.00
CA HIS A 61 25.27 5.74 -19.21
C HIS A 61 24.60 6.74 -20.17
N ASP A 62 24.00 6.23 -21.25
CA ASP A 62 23.28 7.04 -22.23
C ASP A 62 22.07 7.73 -21.61
N LEU A 63 21.34 7.02 -20.72
CA LEU A 63 20.23 7.61 -19.97
C LEU A 63 20.70 8.73 -19.04
N VAL A 64 21.88 8.64 -18.45
CA VAL A 64 22.47 9.71 -17.63
C VAL A 64 22.90 10.90 -18.47
N ALA A 65 23.36 10.68 -19.70
CA ALA A 65 23.82 11.72 -20.62
C ALA A 65 22.69 12.54 -21.27
N ILE A 66 21.41 12.09 -21.17
CA ILE A 66 20.27 12.83 -21.73
C ILE A 66 20.19 14.25 -21.13
N PRO A 67 20.05 15.31 -21.98
CA PRO A 67 19.87 16.68 -21.50
C PRO A 67 18.73 16.83 -20.51
N GLU A 68 18.89 17.72 -19.53
CA GLU A 68 17.97 17.86 -18.39
C GLU A 68 16.52 18.21 -18.78
N ASP A 69 16.32 19.02 -19.81
CA ASP A 69 15.00 19.41 -20.32
C ASP A 69 14.26 18.22 -20.98
N ALA A 70 15.00 17.42 -21.75
CA ALA A 70 14.51 16.20 -22.37
C ALA A 70 14.21 15.11 -21.29
N TRP A 71 15.10 14.97 -20.30
CA TRP A 71 14.87 14.06 -19.18
C TRP A 71 13.62 14.45 -18.37
N ARG A 72 13.46 15.72 -18.00
CA ARG A 72 12.25 16.19 -17.29
C ARG A 72 10.96 15.89 -18.04
N ALA A 73 10.99 15.87 -19.37
CA ALA A 73 9.84 15.51 -20.18
C ALA A 73 9.55 13.99 -20.14
N ALA A 74 10.58 13.16 -20.00
CA ALA A 74 10.51 11.70 -19.97
C ALA A 74 10.41 11.12 -18.54
N GLU A 75 10.85 11.86 -17.51
CA GLU A 75 10.87 11.41 -16.10
C GLU A 75 9.57 10.73 -15.63
N PRO A 76 8.35 11.22 -15.95
CA PRO A 76 7.12 10.54 -15.54
C PRO A 76 6.99 9.14 -16.15
N HIS A 77 7.55 8.91 -17.34
CA HIS A 77 7.54 7.61 -18.00
C HIS A 77 8.61 6.68 -17.39
N ALA A 78 9.79 7.22 -17.11
CA ALA A 78 10.85 6.49 -16.43
C ALA A 78 10.41 6.03 -15.02
N LEU A 79 9.73 6.89 -14.25
CA LEU A 79 9.13 6.52 -12.96
C LEU A 79 8.04 5.46 -13.09
N ALA A 80 7.19 5.54 -14.12
CA ALA A 80 6.16 4.53 -14.36
C ALA A 80 6.74 3.17 -14.76
N LEU A 81 7.89 3.15 -15.45
CA LEU A 81 8.64 1.93 -15.77
C LEU A 81 9.30 1.37 -14.51
N LEU A 82 9.93 2.21 -13.68
CA LEU A 82 10.59 1.81 -12.46
C LEU A 82 9.67 0.96 -11.55
N GLY A 83 8.41 1.35 -11.40
CA GLY A 83 7.45 0.58 -10.61
C GLY A 83 7.01 -0.76 -11.22
N LYS A 84 7.39 -1.04 -12.47
CA LYS A 84 7.04 -2.28 -13.20
C LYS A 84 8.23 -3.21 -13.42
N LEU A 85 9.44 -2.67 -13.41
CA LEU A 85 10.66 -3.42 -13.63
C LEU A 85 11.06 -4.23 -12.39
N ARG A 86 11.83 -5.29 -12.60
CA ARG A 86 12.43 -6.14 -11.57
C ARG A 86 13.86 -6.52 -12.01
N GLY A 87 14.66 -7.02 -11.07
CA GLY A 87 16.01 -7.49 -11.34
C GLY A 87 16.95 -6.39 -11.82
N GLU A 88 17.87 -6.72 -12.71
CA GLU A 88 18.95 -5.84 -13.20
C GLU A 88 18.44 -4.55 -13.86
N ALA A 89 17.39 -4.64 -14.67
CA ALA A 89 16.77 -3.48 -15.29
C ALA A 89 16.24 -2.46 -14.26
N HIS A 90 15.68 -2.95 -13.13
CA HIS A 90 15.25 -2.09 -12.03
C HIS A 90 16.45 -1.41 -11.38
N LEU A 91 17.48 -2.17 -11.00
CA LEU A 91 18.70 -1.66 -10.36
C LEU A 91 19.43 -0.65 -11.25
N GLY A 92 19.54 -0.95 -12.53
CA GLY A 92 20.14 -0.05 -13.52
C GLY A 92 19.37 1.28 -13.60
N LEU A 93 18.03 1.23 -13.69
CA LEU A 93 17.23 2.45 -13.74
C LEU A 93 17.28 3.24 -12.42
N VAL A 94 17.30 2.56 -11.26
CA VAL A 94 17.55 3.19 -9.96
C VAL A 94 18.89 3.94 -9.96
N SER A 95 19.97 3.33 -10.50
CA SER A 95 21.27 3.97 -10.57
C SER A 95 21.25 5.27 -11.39
N VAL A 96 20.50 5.30 -12.51
CA VAL A 96 20.28 6.50 -13.33
C VAL A 96 19.61 7.59 -12.50
N PHE A 97 18.54 7.27 -11.76
CA PHE A 97 17.83 8.23 -10.91
C PHE A 97 18.71 8.78 -9.78
N LEU A 98 19.57 7.93 -9.18
CA LEU A 98 20.50 8.34 -8.13
C LEU A 98 21.56 9.30 -8.69
N ARG A 99 22.19 8.96 -9.83
CA ARG A 99 23.19 9.81 -10.49
C ARG A 99 22.63 11.17 -10.92
N ARG A 100 21.34 11.21 -11.28
CA ARG A 100 20.62 12.46 -11.61
C ARG A 100 20.16 13.26 -10.39
N GLY A 101 20.46 12.81 -9.18
CA GLY A 101 20.14 13.51 -7.93
C GLY A 101 18.64 13.59 -7.61
N ILE A 102 17.81 12.74 -8.24
CA ILE A 102 16.35 12.74 -8.04
C ILE A 102 16.02 12.30 -6.63
N ALA A 103 16.71 11.29 -6.08
CA ALA A 103 16.56 10.85 -4.71
C ALA A 103 16.80 11.99 -3.70
N ARG A 104 17.87 12.76 -3.86
CA ARG A 104 18.19 13.93 -3.02
C ARG A 104 17.08 14.98 -3.10
N THR A 105 16.61 15.27 -4.30
CA THR A 105 15.51 16.21 -4.51
C THR A 105 14.21 15.72 -3.86
N ALA A 106 13.90 14.42 -3.94
CA ALA A 106 12.74 13.80 -3.31
C ALA A 106 12.85 13.87 -1.78
N MET A 107 14.01 13.57 -1.18
CA MET A 107 14.24 13.69 0.27
C MET A 107 13.94 15.10 0.78
N ILE A 108 14.41 16.15 0.09
CA ILE A 108 14.11 17.53 0.44
C ILE A 108 12.61 17.82 0.34
N ARG A 109 11.93 17.29 -0.70
CA ARG A 109 10.50 17.51 -0.95
C ARG A 109 9.58 16.81 0.04
N LEU A 110 10.04 15.78 0.79
CA LEU A 110 9.26 15.20 1.88
C LEU A 110 8.85 16.23 2.95
N ARG A 111 9.65 17.28 3.13
CA ARG A 111 9.38 18.38 4.07
C ARG A 111 8.63 19.57 3.45
N SER A 112 8.15 19.44 2.22
CA SER A 112 7.42 20.54 1.53
C SER A 112 6.11 20.89 2.23
N ARG A 113 5.73 22.18 2.22
CA ARG A 113 4.40 22.64 2.68
C ARG A 113 3.26 22.05 1.84
N SER A 114 3.49 21.74 0.57
CA SER A 114 2.50 21.16 -0.34
C SER A 114 2.34 19.65 -0.11
N ARG A 115 1.12 19.20 0.23
CA ARG A 115 0.77 17.77 0.37
C ARG A 115 1.09 16.97 -0.90
N VAL A 116 0.81 17.53 -2.09
CA VAL A 116 1.08 16.86 -3.37
C VAL A 116 2.58 16.62 -3.58
N ARG A 117 3.43 17.60 -3.20
CA ARG A 117 4.88 17.44 -3.30
C ARG A 117 5.40 16.39 -2.31
N ARG A 118 4.87 16.34 -1.08
CA ARG A 118 5.24 15.31 -0.09
C ARG A 118 4.84 13.92 -0.55
N ALA A 119 3.58 13.74 -0.99
CA ALA A 119 3.10 12.46 -1.50
C ALA A 119 3.91 11.96 -2.70
N ARG A 120 4.16 12.85 -3.69
CA ARG A 120 4.96 12.49 -4.86
C ARG A 120 6.41 12.12 -4.50
N ALA A 121 7.01 12.84 -3.55
CA ALA A 121 8.36 12.53 -3.06
C ALA A 121 8.39 11.18 -2.36
N ALA A 122 7.42 10.88 -1.50
CA ALA A 122 7.30 9.58 -0.85
C ALA A 122 7.15 8.43 -1.88
N GLN A 123 6.31 8.63 -2.90
CA GLN A 123 6.14 7.67 -3.97
C GLN A 123 7.46 7.39 -4.71
N VAL A 124 8.17 8.45 -5.12
CA VAL A 124 9.46 8.33 -5.84
C VAL A 124 10.48 7.56 -4.99
N LEU A 125 10.60 7.86 -3.70
CA LEU A 125 11.54 7.19 -2.80
C LEU A 125 11.16 5.72 -2.57
N GLY A 126 9.87 5.41 -2.53
CA GLY A 126 9.37 4.02 -2.50
C GLY A 126 9.65 3.27 -3.80
N ASP A 127 9.46 3.93 -4.95
CA ASP A 127 9.74 3.33 -6.27
C ASP A 127 11.24 3.07 -6.48
N LEU A 128 12.11 3.88 -5.85
CA LEU A 128 13.56 3.70 -5.80
C LEU A 128 14.01 2.68 -4.74
N GLU A 129 13.10 2.15 -3.93
CA GLU A 129 13.39 1.23 -2.82
C GLU A 129 14.51 1.73 -1.88
N LEU A 130 14.56 3.04 -1.65
CA LEU A 130 15.66 3.70 -0.96
C LEU A 130 15.54 3.55 0.56
N ARG A 131 16.26 2.59 1.16
CA ARG A 131 16.26 2.35 2.63
C ARG A 131 16.59 3.59 3.46
N GLN A 132 17.48 4.46 2.97
CA GLN A 132 17.84 5.70 3.65
C GLN A 132 16.65 6.66 3.85
N ALA A 133 15.55 6.48 3.08
CA ALA A 133 14.36 7.29 3.20
C ALA A 133 13.38 6.81 4.31
N VAL A 134 13.58 5.62 4.86
CA VAL A 134 12.68 5.00 5.85
C VAL A 134 12.40 5.91 7.05
N PRO A 135 13.38 6.54 7.71
CA PRO A 135 13.10 7.42 8.85
C PRO A 135 12.20 8.61 8.50
N GLU A 136 12.42 9.23 7.35
CA GLU A 136 11.62 10.38 6.89
C GLU A 136 10.22 9.94 6.42
N LEU A 137 10.10 8.77 5.78
CA LEU A 137 8.82 8.20 5.40
C LEU A 137 7.99 7.81 6.63
N CYS A 138 8.61 7.27 7.66
CA CYS A 138 7.97 7.01 8.95
C CYS A 138 7.38 8.28 9.58
N ARG A 139 8.05 9.44 9.48
CA ARG A 139 7.48 10.72 9.93
C ARG A 139 6.23 11.10 9.16
N LEU A 140 6.13 10.75 7.87
CA LEU A 140 4.94 11.01 7.07
C LEU A 140 3.73 10.14 7.44
N LEU A 141 3.90 9.08 8.24
CA LEU A 141 2.78 8.34 8.83
C LEU A 141 1.98 9.22 9.81
N GLU A 142 2.57 10.30 10.29
CA GLU A 142 1.95 11.30 11.18
C GLU A 142 1.43 12.52 10.40
N ASP A 143 1.51 12.54 9.06
CA ASP A 143 1.04 13.69 8.25
C ASP A 143 -0.44 13.97 8.50
N ARG A 144 -0.78 15.25 8.55
CA ARG A 144 -2.16 15.70 8.73
C ARG A 144 -3.12 15.26 7.62
N HIS A 145 -2.60 14.99 6.41
CA HIS A 145 -3.37 14.56 5.26
C HIS A 145 -3.32 13.04 5.09
N ALA A 146 -4.47 12.38 5.15
CA ALA A 146 -4.58 10.93 5.01
C ALA A 146 -3.95 10.40 3.71
N GLU A 147 -4.10 11.13 2.60
CA GLU A 147 -3.52 10.78 1.31
C GLU A 147 -1.99 10.65 1.38
N VAL A 148 -1.32 11.55 2.13
CA VAL A 148 0.15 11.51 2.31
C VAL A 148 0.54 10.30 3.15
N ARG A 149 -0.21 10.00 4.23
CA ARG A 149 0.03 8.81 5.07
C ARG A 149 -0.09 7.50 4.28
N VAL A 150 -1.14 7.40 3.44
CA VAL A 150 -1.36 6.24 2.56
C VAL A 150 -0.20 6.03 1.58
N VAL A 151 0.29 7.11 0.95
CA VAL A 151 1.43 7.00 0.04
C VAL A 151 2.71 6.64 0.79
N ALA A 152 2.92 7.20 2.00
CA ALA A 152 4.09 6.88 2.83
C ALA A 152 4.12 5.40 3.23
N VAL A 153 2.97 4.84 3.66
CA VAL A 153 2.86 3.41 3.98
C VAL A 153 3.19 2.54 2.77
N ARG A 154 2.63 2.84 1.61
CA ARG A 154 2.94 2.10 0.37
C ARG A 154 4.42 2.18 0.00
N ALA A 155 5.04 3.34 0.19
CA ALA A 155 6.47 3.51 -0.05
C ALA A 155 7.31 2.66 0.92
N LEU A 156 6.95 2.63 2.21
CA LEU A 156 7.62 1.78 3.21
C LEU A 156 7.49 0.30 2.88
N GLY A 157 6.32 -0.16 2.43
CA GLY A 157 6.13 -1.55 1.98
C GLY A 157 7.00 -1.92 0.80
N ARG A 158 7.12 -1.03 -0.22
CA ARG A 158 8.01 -1.28 -1.36
C ARG A 158 9.49 -1.36 -0.96
N ILE A 159 9.92 -0.52 -0.03
CA ILE A 159 11.30 -0.54 0.50
C ILE A 159 11.56 -1.85 1.25
N GLY A 160 10.55 -2.41 1.92
CA GLY A 160 10.65 -3.69 2.61
C GLY A 160 11.60 -3.68 3.81
N ASP A 161 11.76 -2.53 4.47
CA ASP A 161 12.65 -2.44 5.64
C ASP A 161 11.88 -2.76 6.93
N PRO A 162 12.22 -3.85 7.66
CA PRO A 162 11.51 -4.25 8.88
C PRO A 162 11.54 -3.20 10.00
N ALA A 163 12.51 -2.28 9.98
CA ALA A 163 12.58 -1.17 10.93
C ALA A 163 11.34 -0.25 10.88
N ALA A 164 10.56 -0.27 9.79
CA ALA A 164 9.32 0.49 9.69
C ALA A 164 8.13 -0.13 10.44
N ALA A 165 8.19 -1.43 10.81
CA ALA A 165 7.05 -2.19 11.32
C ALA A 165 6.37 -1.50 12.52
N TRP A 166 7.14 -1.13 13.55
CA TRP A 166 6.60 -0.53 14.76
C TRP A 166 5.94 0.84 14.52
N ARG A 167 6.47 1.64 13.56
CA ARG A 167 5.86 2.93 13.19
C ARG A 167 4.54 2.75 12.43
N ILE A 168 4.46 1.75 11.56
CA ILE A 168 3.22 1.41 10.86
C ILE A 168 2.17 0.94 11.86
N ILE A 169 2.54 0.06 12.79
CA ILE A 169 1.65 -0.43 13.85
C ILE A 169 1.17 0.72 14.73
N ALA A 170 2.06 1.60 15.19
CA ALA A 170 1.70 2.78 15.98
C ALA A 170 0.74 3.74 15.24
N SER A 171 0.84 3.82 13.91
CA SER A 171 -0.06 4.65 13.12
C SER A 171 -1.51 4.15 13.07
N LEU A 172 -1.75 2.87 13.44
CA LEU A 172 -3.10 2.28 13.52
C LEU A 172 -3.88 2.72 14.75
N ASP A 173 -3.19 3.21 15.78
CA ASP A 173 -3.78 3.69 17.04
C ASP A 173 -4.32 5.13 16.97
N ARG A 174 -4.28 5.77 15.82
CA ARG A 174 -4.71 7.15 15.63
C ARG A 174 -6.23 7.25 15.51
N SER A 175 -6.79 8.44 15.78
CA SER A 175 -8.21 8.76 15.55
C SER A 175 -8.64 8.65 14.08
N ASP A 176 -7.72 8.91 13.16
CA ASP A 176 -7.90 8.73 11.71
C ASP A 176 -6.82 7.75 11.19
N PRO A 177 -7.00 6.45 11.43
CA PRO A 177 -5.99 5.45 11.16
C PRO A 177 -5.93 5.07 9.67
N LEU A 178 -4.83 4.41 9.30
CA LEU A 178 -4.67 3.80 7.99
C LEU A 178 -5.73 2.70 7.75
N PRO A 179 -6.12 2.44 6.49
CA PRO A 179 -6.95 1.28 6.15
C PRO A 179 -6.28 -0.02 6.61
N SER A 180 -7.03 -0.88 7.33
CA SER A 180 -6.50 -2.11 7.93
C SER A 180 -5.85 -3.03 6.90
N LEU A 181 -6.51 -3.24 5.76
CA LEU A 181 -5.98 -4.08 4.67
C LEU A 181 -4.67 -3.53 4.09
N LEU A 182 -4.54 -2.21 3.95
CA LEU A 182 -3.29 -1.61 3.49
C LEU A 182 -2.17 -1.83 4.50
N ALA A 183 -2.47 -1.67 5.78
CA ALA A 183 -1.48 -1.83 6.84
C ALA A 183 -1.02 -3.30 6.95
N SER A 184 -1.95 -4.28 6.96
CA SER A 184 -1.58 -5.70 7.03
C SER A 184 -0.72 -6.12 5.82
N HIS A 185 -1.12 -5.74 4.59
CA HIS A 185 -0.32 -6.03 3.40
C HIS A 185 1.06 -5.35 3.43
N THR A 186 1.14 -4.12 3.94
CA THR A 186 2.42 -3.43 4.06
C THR A 186 3.32 -4.13 5.07
N LEU A 187 2.78 -4.56 6.22
CA LEU A 187 3.55 -5.32 7.21
C LEU A 187 4.10 -6.62 6.62
N VAL A 188 3.32 -7.31 5.78
CA VAL A 188 3.80 -8.50 5.04
C VAL A 188 4.95 -8.16 4.09
N GLN A 189 4.86 -7.04 3.38
CA GLN A 189 5.91 -6.59 2.45
C GLN A 189 7.24 -6.27 3.15
N LEU A 190 7.23 -5.99 4.47
CA LEU A 190 8.47 -5.79 5.25
C LEU A 190 9.27 -7.09 5.43
N GLY A 191 8.67 -8.25 5.11
CA GLY A 191 9.34 -9.54 5.17
C GLY A 191 9.33 -10.21 6.56
N ALA A 192 9.92 -11.41 6.62
CA ALA A 192 9.93 -12.25 7.82
C ALA A 192 10.61 -11.59 9.02
N ASP A 193 11.60 -10.75 8.81
CA ASP A 193 12.31 -10.06 9.90
C ASP A 193 11.40 -9.11 10.72
N ALA A 194 10.24 -8.74 10.17
CA ALA A 194 9.23 -7.95 10.89
C ALA A 194 8.36 -8.80 11.84
N GLU A 195 8.40 -10.15 11.76
CA GLU A 195 7.53 -11.05 12.53
C GLU A 195 7.57 -10.77 14.03
N VAL A 196 8.76 -10.64 14.59
CA VAL A 196 8.93 -10.40 16.04
C VAL A 196 8.20 -9.13 16.48
N THR A 197 8.36 -8.04 15.74
CA THR A 197 7.69 -6.76 16.03
C THR A 197 6.17 -6.86 15.88
N ILE A 198 5.69 -7.53 14.82
CA ILE A 198 4.25 -7.71 14.56
C ILE A 198 3.65 -8.61 15.66
N SER A 199 4.33 -9.71 16.02
CA SER A 199 3.88 -10.63 17.06
C SER A 199 3.83 -9.94 18.43
N ALA A 200 4.79 -9.07 18.75
CA ALA A 200 4.76 -8.29 19.99
C ALA A 200 3.49 -7.40 20.09
N ALA A 201 3.02 -6.86 18.96
CA ALA A 201 1.84 -6.02 18.90
C ALA A 201 0.50 -6.79 19.09
N LEU A 202 0.52 -8.10 19.20
CA LEU A 202 -0.66 -8.88 19.61
C LEU A 202 -1.10 -8.54 21.06
N ASP A 203 -0.26 -7.93 21.86
CA ASP A 203 -0.59 -7.47 23.20
C ASP A 203 -1.04 -6.00 23.26
N HIS A 204 -1.22 -5.35 22.10
CA HIS A 204 -1.64 -3.96 22.01
C HIS A 204 -3.04 -3.75 22.61
N PRO A 205 -3.32 -2.64 23.36
CA PRO A 205 -4.63 -2.41 23.99
C PRO A 205 -5.77 -2.32 22.98
N GLN A 206 -5.55 -1.75 21.80
CA GLN A 206 -6.61 -1.63 20.78
C GLN A 206 -6.83 -2.93 20.01
N ALA A 207 -8.06 -3.43 20.01
CA ALA A 207 -8.46 -4.63 19.28
C ALA A 207 -8.18 -4.55 17.77
N ARG A 208 -8.35 -3.37 17.17
CA ARG A 208 -8.06 -3.15 15.74
C ARG A 208 -6.60 -3.41 15.40
N VAL A 209 -5.67 -2.94 16.23
CA VAL A 209 -4.21 -3.16 16.02
C VAL A 209 -3.91 -4.65 16.10
N ARG A 210 -4.43 -5.34 17.12
CA ARG A 210 -4.26 -6.79 17.26
C ARG A 210 -4.79 -7.56 16.06
N ALA A 211 -6.00 -7.20 15.56
CA ALA A 211 -6.60 -7.85 14.39
C ALA A 211 -5.74 -7.65 13.12
N VAL A 212 -5.25 -6.44 12.86
CA VAL A 212 -4.37 -6.17 11.70
C VAL A 212 -3.06 -6.95 11.80
N CYS A 213 -2.48 -7.06 13.00
CA CYS A 213 -1.26 -7.84 13.21
C CYS A 213 -1.50 -9.35 13.02
N LEU A 214 -2.66 -9.88 13.45
CA LEU A 214 -3.05 -11.27 13.19
C LEU A 214 -3.19 -11.54 11.69
N ASP A 215 -3.86 -10.65 10.95
CA ASP A 215 -3.97 -10.77 9.49
C ASP A 215 -2.59 -10.78 8.82
N ALA A 216 -1.70 -9.88 9.26
CA ALA A 216 -0.34 -9.80 8.74
C ALA A 216 0.47 -11.07 9.04
N LEU A 217 0.41 -11.60 10.27
CA LEU A 217 1.11 -12.84 10.65
C LEU A 217 0.61 -14.06 9.86
N GLY A 218 -0.72 -14.17 9.67
CA GLY A 218 -1.29 -15.23 8.86
C GLY A 218 -0.86 -15.17 7.39
N LEU A 219 -0.78 -13.96 6.81
CA LEU A 219 -0.33 -13.75 5.43
C LEU A 219 1.18 -13.91 5.28
N LEU A 220 1.95 -13.59 6.30
CA LEU A 220 3.41 -13.74 6.33
C LEU A 220 3.86 -15.21 6.44
N GLY A 221 2.95 -16.11 6.85
CA GLY A 221 3.31 -17.49 7.16
C GLY A 221 4.11 -17.62 8.46
N ALA A 222 3.85 -16.78 9.44
CA ALA A 222 4.59 -16.63 10.69
C ALA A 222 4.36 -17.81 11.65
N THR A 223 4.91 -18.98 11.35
CA THR A 223 4.71 -20.22 12.12
C THR A 223 5.28 -20.16 13.53
N ALA A 224 6.33 -19.35 13.78
CA ALA A 224 6.87 -19.14 15.11
C ALA A 224 5.89 -18.40 16.06
N SER A 225 4.91 -17.70 15.51
CA SER A 225 3.91 -16.94 16.26
C SER A 225 2.63 -17.73 16.59
N VAL A 226 2.52 -19.01 16.19
CA VAL A 226 1.29 -19.83 16.32
C VAL A 226 0.75 -19.86 17.75
N ASP A 227 1.59 -20.07 18.76
CA ASP A 227 1.15 -20.16 20.16
C ASP A 227 0.56 -18.83 20.66
N ARG A 228 1.13 -17.71 20.22
CA ARG A 228 0.60 -16.37 20.55
C ARG A 228 -0.71 -16.11 19.86
N ILE A 229 -0.87 -16.51 18.60
CA ILE A 229 -2.10 -16.41 17.83
C ILE A 229 -3.19 -17.27 18.47
N ALA A 230 -2.87 -18.54 18.84
CA ALA A 230 -3.79 -19.44 19.53
C ALA A 230 -4.27 -18.88 20.88
N ARG A 231 -3.39 -18.22 21.62
CA ARG A 231 -3.75 -17.52 22.85
C ARG A 231 -4.76 -16.42 22.58
N ARG A 232 -4.60 -15.59 21.53
CA ARG A 232 -5.59 -14.56 21.15
C ARG A 232 -6.92 -15.16 20.72
N LEU A 233 -6.91 -16.29 20.02
CA LEU A 233 -8.14 -17.00 19.68
C LEU A 233 -8.94 -17.42 20.92
N LYS A 234 -8.24 -17.91 21.94
CA LYS A 234 -8.86 -18.42 23.18
C LYS A 234 -9.31 -17.31 24.12
N GLU A 235 -8.47 -16.30 24.33
CA GLU A 235 -8.56 -15.39 25.48
C GLU A 235 -8.95 -13.95 25.14
N ASP A 236 -8.88 -13.52 23.87
CA ASP A 236 -9.18 -12.13 23.53
C ASP A 236 -10.64 -11.78 23.79
N THR A 237 -10.87 -10.65 24.42
CA THR A 237 -12.22 -10.18 24.77
C THR A 237 -13.04 -9.74 23.55
N HIS A 238 -12.38 -9.34 22.45
CA HIS A 238 -13.03 -8.84 21.27
C HIS A 238 -13.21 -9.94 20.20
N LEU A 239 -14.44 -10.14 19.77
CA LEU A 239 -14.79 -11.14 18.76
C LEU A 239 -14.00 -10.96 17.45
N VAL A 240 -13.81 -9.72 16.99
CA VAL A 240 -13.07 -9.41 15.77
C VAL A 240 -11.63 -9.93 15.83
N VAL A 241 -10.99 -9.89 16.99
CA VAL A 241 -9.62 -10.39 17.18
C VAL A 241 -9.61 -11.91 17.18
N ARG A 242 -10.58 -12.56 17.85
CA ARG A 242 -10.69 -14.02 17.82
C ARG A 242 -10.95 -14.57 16.42
N VAL A 243 -11.79 -13.90 15.64
CA VAL A 243 -12.05 -14.25 14.23
C VAL A 243 -10.79 -14.08 13.38
N ALA A 244 -10.06 -12.97 13.54
CA ALA A 244 -8.78 -12.76 12.86
C ALA A 244 -7.74 -13.82 13.24
N ALA A 245 -7.69 -14.23 14.53
CA ALA A 245 -6.80 -15.28 15.00
C ALA A 245 -7.15 -16.66 14.39
N ALA A 246 -8.43 -17.02 14.31
CA ALA A 246 -8.85 -18.25 13.65
C ALA A 246 -8.47 -18.25 12.16
N THR A 247 -8.70 -17.13 11.47
CA THR A 247 -8.29 -16.96 10.05
C THR A 247 -6.78 -17.08 9.88
N ALA A 248 -5.99 -16.47 10.77
CA ALA A 248 -4.53 -16.55 10.72
C ALA A 248 -4.04 -17.99 10.92
N LEU A 249 -4.59 -18.71 11.91
CA LEU A 249 -4.24 -20.13 12.15
C LEU A 249 -4.56 -21.02 10.95
N GLY A 250 -5.72 -20.82 10.30
CA GLY A 250 -6.06 -21.53 9.06
C GLY A 250 -5.03 -21.31 7.96
N LYS A 251 -4.65 -20.04 7.71
CA LYS A 251 -3.62 -19.68 6.71
C LYS A 251 -2.24 -20.26 7.02
N LEU A 252 -1.87 -20.37 8.30
CA LEU A 252 -0.58 -20.94 8.71
C LEU A 252 -0.48 -22.45 8.45
N GLY A 253 -1.61 -23.16 8.42
CA GLY A 253 -1.66 -24.57 8.05
C GLY A 253 -0.89 -25.51 8.98
N THR A 254 -0.61 -25.11 10.22
CA THR A 254 0.20 -25.90 11.17
C THR A 254 -0.65 -26.89 11.96
N ARG A 255 -0.09 -28.06 12.29
CA ARG A 255 -0.78 -29.05 13.14
C ARG A 255 -1.14 -28.52 14.53
N SER A 256 -0.35 -27.60 15.08
CA SER A 256 -0.61 -26.95 16.38
C SER A 256 -1.85 -26.05 16.36
N ALA A 257 -2.34 -25.65 15.19
CA ALA A 257 -3.58 -24.90 15.06
C ALA A 257 -4.84 -25.78 15.22
N LEU A 258 -4.74 -27.10 15.09
CA LEU A 258 -5.89 -28.02 15.08
C LEU A 258 -6.70 -27.92 16.39
N GLU A 259 -6.05 -28.07 17.53
CA GLU A 259 -6.73 -28.06 18.84
C GLU A 259 -7.40 -26.69 19.14
N PRO A 260 -6.69 -25.55 19.04
CA PRO A 260 -7.31 -24.25 19.25
C PRO A 260 -8.52 -23.98 18.36
N LEU A 261 -8.46 -24.35 17.08
CA LEU A 261 -9.56 -24.19 16.13
C LEU A 261 -10.74 -25.12 16.48
N THR A 262 -10.48 -26.37 16.87
CA THR A 262 -11.52 -27.31 17.31
C THR A 262 -12.25 -26.77 18.55
N LEU A 263 -11.52 -26.23 19.52
CA LEU A 263 -12.13 -25.61 20.70
C LEU A 263 -12.98 -24.35 20.37
N ALA A 264 -12.68 -23.67 19.27
CA ALA A 264 -13.44 -22.51 18.82
C ALA A 264 -14.78 -22.90 18.18
N LEU A 265 -15.01 -24.17 17.83
CA LEU A 265 -16.28 -24.67 17.29
C LEU A 265 -17.36 -24.91 18.34
N HIS A 266 -17.03 -24.89 19.63
CA HIS A 266 -18.02 -25.19 20.68
C HIS A 266 -19.26 -24.31 20.56
N HIS A 267 -20.45 -24.90 20.73
CA HIS A 267 -21.77 -24.24 20.53
C HIS A 267 -21.95 -22.95 21.39
N SER A 268 -21.30 -22.85 22.54
CA SER A 268 -21.30 -21.64 23.35
C SER A 268 -20.54 -20.46 22.73
N ARG A 269 -19.80 -20.66 21.64
CA ARG A 269 -19.06 -19.62 20.96
C ARG A 269 -19.92 -18.88 19.94
N PRO A 270 -19.64 -17.58 19.67
CA PRO A 270 -20.39 -16.81 18.68
C PRO A 270 -20.33 -17.44 17.27
N THR A 271 -21.44 -17.44 16.55
CA THR A 271 -21.55 -18.00 15.19
C THR A 271 -20.44 -17.55 14.22
N PRO A 272 -20.06 -16.25 14.13
CA PRO A 272 -18.97 -15.85 13.22
C PRO A 272 -17.63 -16.50 13.55
N LEU A 273 -17.36 -16.77 14.82
CA LEU A 273 -16.13 -17.44 15.24
C LEU A 273 -16.18 -18.92 14.86
N ARG A 274 -17.32 -19.61 15.11
CA ARG A 274 -17.50 -21.02 14.76
C ARG A 274 -17.38 -21.24 13.25
N ALA A 275 -18.08 -20.43 12.44
CA ALA A 275 -17.99 -20.48 10.98
C ALA A 275 -16.53 -20.27 10.48
N THR A 276 -15.84 -19.26 11.03
CA THR A 276 -14.43 -19.02 10.64
C THR A 276 -13.52 -20.17 11.06
N ALA A 277 -13.73 -20.76 12.23
CA ALA A 277 -12.96 -21.91 12.71
C ALA A 277 -13.24 -23.16 11.88
N ALA A 278 -14.50 -23.39 11.44
CA ALA A 278 -14.83 -24.51 10.53
C ALA A 278 -14.09 -24.38 9.20
N ARG A 279 -14.16 -23.20 8.58
CA ARG A 279 -13.40 -22.90 7.35
C ARG A 279 -11.90 -23.11 7.54
N ALA A 280 -11.32 -22.56 8.63
CA ALA A 280 -9.89 -22.70 8.91
C ALA A 280 -9.45 -24.14 9.10
N LEU A 281 -10.31 -25.00 9.70
CA LEU A 281 -10.05 -26.43 9.82
C LEU A 281 -10.16 -27.16 8.47
N GLY A 282 -11.09 -26.73 7.61
CA GLY A 282 -11.17 -27.22 6.23
C GLY A 282 -9.90 -26.89 5.44
N ASP A 283 -9.43 -25.62 5.51
CA ASP A 283 -8.19 -25.17 4.86
C ASP A 283 -6.96 -25.94 5.36
N LEU A 284 -6.96 -26.32 6.65
CA LEU A 284 -5.89 -27.15 7.23
C LEU A 284 -5.77 -28.51 6.57
N GLY A 285 -6.88 -29.06 6.05
CA GLY A 285 -6.93 -30.38 5.42
C GLY A 285 -6.52 -31.54 6.35
N ALA A 286 -6.61 -31.36 7.68
CA ALA A 286 -6.19 -32.36 8.64
C ALA A 286 -7.22 -33.49 8.76
N PRO A 287 -6.88 -34.79 8.50
CA PRO A 287 -7.85 -35.89 8.63
C PRO A 287 -8.53 -35.98 9.99
N LYS A 288 -7.83 -35.56 11.04
CA LYS A 288 -8.39 -35.52 12.42
C LYS A 288 -9.52 -34.50 12.58
N ALA A 289 -9.65 -33.51 11.71
CA ALA A 289 -10.74 -32.53 11.74
C ALA A 289 -12.02 -33.06 11.10
N VAL A 290 -11.95 -34.09 10.26
CA VAL A 290 -13.11 -34.63 9.50
C VAL A 290 -14.29 -34.99 10.39
N PRO A 291 -14.16 -35.77 11.49
CA PRO A 291 -15.30 -36.11 12.34
C PRO A 291 -15.94 -34.86 12.95
N THR A 292 -15.14 -33.88 13.36
CA THR A 292 -15.62 -32.64 13.95
C THR A 292 -16.38 -31.80 12.91
N LEU A 293 -15.85 -31.67 11.70
CA LEU A 293 -16.50 -30.94 10.61
C LEU A 293 -17.79 -31.63 10.16
N ALA A 294 -17.80 -32.96 10.06
CA ALA A 294 -19.00 -33.73 9.73
C ALA A 294 -20.14 -33.48 10.76
N GLY A 295 -19.82 -33.38 12.05
CA GLY A 295 -20.78 -33.05 13.08
C GLY A 295 -21.35 -31.64 13.01
N LEU A 296 -20.74 -30.72 12.22
CA LEU A 296 -21.25 -29.36 12.02
C LEU A 296 -22.24 -29.24 10.86
N LEU A 297 -22.44 -30.28 10.06
CA LEU A 297 -23.42 -30.27 8.96
C LEU A 297 -24.84 -30.07 9.48
N ASP A 298 -25.11 -30.51 10.70
CA ASP A 298 -26.39 -30.35 11.39
C ASP A 298 -26.39 -29.17 12.39
N ASP A 299 -25.45 -28.22 12.26
CA ASP A 299 -25.42 -27.06 13.15
C ASP A 299 -26.59 -26.13 12.90
N ASP A 300 -27.24 -25.66 13.98
CA ASP A 300 -28.41 -24.77 13.93
C ASP A 300 -28.15 -23.46 13.20
N ALA A 301 -26.89 -23.02 13.14
CA ALA A 301 -26.48 -21.83 12.42
C ALA A 301 -26.06 -22.19 10.99
N PHE A 302 -26.88 -21.85 10.00
CA PHE A 302 -26.58 -22.06 8.57
C PHE A 302 -25.16 -21.66 8.14
N ALA A 303 -24.65 -20.53 8.66
CA ALA A 303 -23.29 -20.05 8.36
C ALA A 303 -22.19 -21.00 8.86
N VAL A 304 -22.46 -21.88 9.84
CA VAL A 304 -21.50 -22.87 10.34
C VAL A 304 -21.62 -24.16 9.54
N ALA A 305 -22.83 -24.59 9.27
CA ALA A 305 -23.09 -25.82 8.50
C ALA A 305 -22.64 -25.71 7.01
N HIS A 306 -22.65 -24.48 6.46
CA HIS A 306 -22.28 -24.21 5.06
C HIS A 306 -20.76 -24.10 4.82
N GLU A 307 -19.96 -23.73 5.82
CA GLU A 307 -18.50 -23.61 5.69
C GLU A 307 -17.79 -24.96 5.69
#